data_8c40426428b681f860b1aa8c07e5a00c
#
_entry.id   8c40426428b681f860b1aa8c07e5a00c
#
_cell.length_a   1.000
_cell.length_b   1.000
_cell.length_c   1.000
_cell.angle_alpha   90.00
_cell.angle_beta   90.00
_cell.angle_gamma   90.00
#
_symmetry.space_group_name_H-M   'P 1'
#
loop_
_entity.id
_entity.type
_entity.pdbx_description
1 polymer ?
#
loop_
_entity_poly.entity_id
_entity_poly.type
_entity_poly.pdbx_seq_one_letter_code
_entity_poly.pdbx_strand_id
1 'polypeptide(L)'
;MPRAVGWAIGTFVLAACTPSSTRPSFLPIPEALHAVINATPAVVTREAQALLAADTIRVRFSSERDAWLETSEFAGTHRLRLWADPDVPGKSRVSIEAVYRPIEDPSRQPRDLERAAEPGSPGQLRAAQLLEALKDKLGVTIY
;
A
#
# COMPACT_ATOMS: atom_id res chain seq x y z
N MET A 1 -33.40 -59.10 11.26
CA MET A 1 -33.61 -57.71 11.67
C MET A 1 -32.58 -56.85 10.99
N PRO A 2 -32.98 -56.00 10.09
CA PRO A 2 -32.01 -55.12 9.44
C PRO A 2 -31.54 -54.03 10.44
N ARG A 3 -30.24 -53.98 10.69
CA ARG A 3 -29.64 -52.87 11.37
C ARG A 3 -29.52 -51.72 10.39
N ALA A 4 -30.22 -50.62 10.64
CA ALA A 4 -30.01 -49.38 9.92
C ALA A 4 -28.66 -48.81 10.33
N VAL A 5 -27.69 -48.90 9.43
CA VAL A 5 -26.40 -48.17 9.61
C VAL A 5 -26.67 -46.75 9.18
N GLY A 6 -26.87 -45.88 10.14
CA GLY A 6 -26.95 -44.42 9.90
C GLY A 6 -25.58 -43.93 9.50
N TRP A 7 -25.41 -43.59 8.24
CA TRP A 7 -24.27 -42.85 7.75
C TRP A 7 -24.48 -41.39 8.15
N ALA A 8 -23.81 -40.98 9.21
CA ALA A 8 -23.70 -39.56 9.52
C ALA A 8 -22.74 -38.95 8.49
N ILE A 9 -23.30 -38.34 7.45
CA ILE A 9 -22.52 -37.47 6.57
C ILE A 9 -22.18 -36.20 7.35
N GLY A 10 -20.99 -36.19 7.94
CA GLY A 10 -20.44 -34.98 8.51
C GLY A 10 -20.17 -33.99 7.38
N THR A 11 -21.03 -33.01 7.23
CA THR A 11 -20.74 -31.88 6.32
C THR A 11 -19.62 -31.09 6.94
N PHE A 12 -18.39 -31.31 6.48
CA PHE A 12 -17.28 -30.41 6.75
C PHE A 12 -17.55 -29.11 6.01
N VAL A 13 -18.09 -28.12 6.71
CA VAL A 13 -18.07 -26.74 6.24
C VAL A 13 -16.63 -26.26 6.38
N LEU A 14 -15.87 -26.37 5.30
CA LEU A 14 -14.62 -25.65 5.16
C LEU A 14 -15.00 -24.16 5.11
N ALA A 15 -15.00 -23.53 6.27
CA ALA A 15 -14.97 -22.09 6.34
C ALA A 15 -13.64 -21.67 5.73
N ALA A 16 -13.63 -21.36 4.44
CA ALA A 16 -12.51 -20.70 3.80
C ALA A 16 -12.39 -19.32 4.44
N CYS A 17 -11.54 -19.21 5.48
CA CYS A 17 -11.09 -17.92 5.97
C CYS A 17 -10.24 -17.33 4.85
N THR A 18 -10.87 -16.60 3.92
CA THR A 18 -10.15 -15.70 3.04
C THR A 18 -9.56 -14.63 3.95
N PRO A 19 -8.20 -14.50 4.01
CA PRO A 19 -7.61 -13.45 4.80
C PRO A 19 -8.10 -12.11 4.26
N SER A 20 -8.83 -11.35 5.08
CA SER A 20 -9.28 -10.02 4.72
C SER A 20 -8.07 -9.09 4.66
N SER A 21 -7.75 -8.58 3.48
CA SER A 21 -6.74 -7.56 3.33
C SER A 21 -7.28 -6.20 3.79
N THR A 22 -6.46 -5.45 4.53
CA THR A 22 -6.75 -4.05 4.87
C THR A 22 -6.43 -3.10 3.72
N ARG A 23 -5.73 -3.61 2.71
CA ARG A 23 -5.31 -2.83 1.54
C ARG A 23 -6.53 -2.43 0.71
N PRO A 24 -6.63 -1.14 0.32
CA PRO A 24 -7.66 -0.70 -0.61
C PRO A 24 -7.62 -1.48 -1.93
N SER A 25 -8.79 -1.74 -2.50
CA SER A 25 -8.93 -2.55 -3.72
C SER A 25 -8.69 -1.77 -5.03
N PHE A 26 -8.44 -0.48 -4.97
CA PHE A 26 -8.19 0.32 -6.16
C PHE A 26 -6.73 0.23 -6.64
N LEU A 27 -6.55 0.37 -7.94
CA LEU A 27 -5.22 0.40 -8.56
C LEU A 27 -4.54 1.74 -8.32
N PRO A 28 -3.19 1.78 -8.30
CA PRO A 28 -2.46 3.04 -8.29
C PRO A 28 -2.86 3.94 -9.46
N ILE A 29 -2.83 5.25 -9.23
CA ILE A 29 -3.08 6.23 -10.28
C ILE A 29 -2.00 6.17 -11.37
N PRO A 30 -2.29 6.65 -12.62
CA PRO A 30 -1.29 6.60 -13.70
C PRO A 30 0.01 7.33 -13.38
N GLU A 31 -0.04 8.36 -12.55
CA GLU A 31 1.11 9.17 -12.13
C GLU A 31 1.95 8.52 -11.01
N ALA A 32 1.57 7.34 -10.53
CA ALA A 32 2.32 6.64 -9.49
C ALA A 32 3.73 6.30 -9.97
N LEU A 33 4.69 6.39 -9.04
CA LEU A 33 6.07 5.98 -9.28
C LEU A 33 6.22 4.48 -9.04
N HIS A 34 7.04 3.82 -9.85
CA HIS A 34 7.24 2.38 -9.77
C HIS A 34 8.71 2.01 -9.75
N ALA A 35 9.05 0.96 -9.02
CA ALA A 35 10.35 0.32 -9.07
C ALA A 35 10.26 -1.13 -8.58
N VAL A 36 11.24 -1.95 -8.98
CA VAL A 36 11.44 -3.28 -8.40
C VAL A 36 12.55 -3.19 -7.36
N ILE A 37 12.20 -3.39 -6.11
CA ILE A 37 13.09 -3.27 -4.96
C ILE A 37 13.53 -4.68 -4.51
N ASN A 38 14.81 -4.82 -4.16
CA ASN A 38 15.41 -6.08 -3.73
C ASN A 38 15.13 -6.41 -2.26
N ALA A 39 13.86 -6.50 -1.93
CA ALA A 39 13.38 -6.88 -0.61
C ALA A 39 11.96 -7.43 -0.70
N THR A 40 11.54 -8.19 0.32
CA THR A 40 10.16 -8.68 0.41
C THR A 40 9.17 -7.54 0.64
N PRO A 41 7.89 -7.70 0.27
CA PRO A 41 6.89 -6.66 0.48
C PRO A 41 6.78 -6.16 1.92
N ALA A 42 6.87 -7.05 2.90
CA ALA A 42 6.84 -6.68 4.32
C ALA A 42 8.04 -5.81 4.72
N VAL A 43 9.24 -6.15 4.25
CA VAL A 43 10.47 -5.38 4.51
C VAL A 43 10.40 -4.00 3.87
N VAL A 44 9.93 -3.91 2.62
CA VAL A 44 9.75 -2.63 1.93
C VAL A 44 8.81 -1.72 2.73
N THR A 45 7.69 -2.24 3.18
CA THR A 45 6.69 -1.47 3.95
C THR A 45 7.27 -0.97 5.26
N ARG A 46 7.99 -1.83 6.00
CA ARG A 46 8.65 -1.46 7.26
C ARG A 46 9.71 -0.37 7.06
N GLU A 47 10.56 -0.51 6.05
CA GLU A 47 11.60 0.47 5.76
C GLU A 47 11.02 1.80 5.29
N ALA A 48 9.98 1.78 4.46
CA ALA A 48 9.27 2.98 4.04
C ALA A 48 8.69 3.74 5.24
N GLN A 49 8.09 3.02 6.18
CA GLN A 49 7.58 3.63 7.42
C GLN A 49 8.69 4.29 8.24
N ALA A 50 9.84 3.62 8.39
CA ALA A 50 10.98 4.17 9.11
C ALA A 50 11.55 5.42 8.43
N LEU A 51 11.66 5.43 7.10
CA LEU A 51 12.13 6.58 6.32
C LEU A 51 11.19 7.78 6.45
N LEU A 52 9.89 7.55 6.39
CA LEU A 52 8.89 8.61 6.58
C LEU A 52 8.94 9.18 7.99
N ALA A 53 9.08 8.35 9.00
CA ALA A 53 9.23 8.80 10.38
C ALA A 53 10.48 9.66 10.59
N ALA A 54 11.60 9.30 9.95
CA ALA A 54 12.83 10.09 9.99
C ALA A 54 12.65 11.46 9.35
N ASP A 55 11.80 11.58 8.33
CA ASP A 55 11.43 12.84 7.67
C ASP A 55 10.27 13.57 8.35
N THR A 56 9.86 13.14 9.54
CA THR A 56 8.73 13.70 10.31
C THR A 56 7.38 13.62 9.63
N ILE A 57 7.20 12.72 8.67
CA ILE A 57 5.93 12.44 8.03
C ILE A 57 5.21 11.34 8.81
N ARG A 58 4.02 11.66 9.31
CA ARG A 58 3.22 10.70 10.08
C ARG A 58 2.57 9.69 9.14
N VAL A 59 2.70 8.41 9.47
CA VAL A 59 1.96 7.32 8.82
C VAL A 59 0.63 7.14 9.51
N ARG A 60 -0.45 7.20 8.75
CA ARG A 60 -1.82 7.03 9.25
C ARG A 60 -2.23 5.56 9.32
N PHE A 61 -1.94 4.82 8.26
CA PHE A 61 -2.18 3.38 8.17
C PHE A 61 -0.95 2.67 7.65
N SER A 62 -0.63 1.54 8.23
CA SER A 62 0.39 0.64 7.69
C SER A 62 0.06 -0.79 8.04
N SER A 63 0.40 -1.70 7.14
CA SER A 63 0.31 -3.14 7.36
C SER A 63 1.48 -3.80 6.65
N GLU A 64 2.41 -4.37 7.41
CA GLU A 64 3.50 -5.16 6.83
C GLU A 64 2.98 -6.43 6.16
N ARG A 65 1.95 -7.04 6.74
CA ARG A 65 1.32 -8.25 6.20
C ARG A 65 0.68 -7.99 4.84
N ASP A 66 -0.09 -6.92 4.71
CA ASP A 66 -0.79 -6.55 3.47
C ASP A 66 0.07 -5.65 2.58
N ALA A 67 1.26 -5.28 3.05
CA ALA A 67 2.30 -4.56 2.34
C ALA A 67 1.80 -3.26 1.71
N TRP A 68 1.22 -2.39 2.53
CA TRP A 68 0.83 -1.04 2.12
C TRP A 68 0.90 -0.07 3.29
N LEU A 69 1.00 1.21 2.97
CA LEU A 69 0.88 2.29 3.93
C LEU A 69 0.26 3.54 3.30
N GLU A 70 -0.32 4.38 4.15
CA GLU A 70 -0.81 5.71 3.79
C GLU A 70 -0.37 6.70 4.84
N THR A 71 0.12 7.87 4.41
CA THR A 71 0.50 8.94 5.32
C THR A 71 -0.71 9.76 5.76
N SER A 72 -0.58 10.46 6.89
CA SER A 72 -1.42 11.60 7.20
C SER A 72 -1.12 12.75 6.23
N GLU A 73 -1.98 13.74 6.21
CA GLU A 73 -1.77 14.94 5.39
C GLU A 73 -0.49 15.67 5.81
N PHE A 74 0.25 16.14 4.84
CA PHE A 74 1.43 17.00 5.02
C PHE A 74 1.49 18.06 3.92
N ALA A 75 2.18 19.15 4.16
CA ALA A 75 2.27 20.29 3.22
C ALA A 75 0.89 20.68 2.64
N GLY A 76 -0.08 20.90 3.53
CA GLY A 76 -1.48 21.11 3.18
C GLY A 76 -2.28 19.81 3.20
N THR A 77 -2.76 19.36 2.06
CA THR A 77 -3.60 18.15 1.95
C THR A 77 -2.94 17.00 1.19
N HIS A 78 -1.62 17.04 1.02
CA HIS A 78 -0.88 15.98 0.35
C HIS A 78 -0.83 14.71 1.18
N ARG A 79 -0.92 13.56 0.52
CA ARG A 79 -0.74 12.23 1.11
C ARG A 79 0.07 11.35 0.19
N LEU A 80 0.83 10.43 0.77
CA LEU A 80 1.49 9.36 0.03
C LEU A 80 0.80 8.03 0.33
N ARG A 81 0.72 7.20 -0.70
CA ARG A 81 0.34 5.80 -0.57
C ARG A 81 1.40 4.94 -1.22
N LEU A 82 1.77 3.88 -0.54
CA LEU A 82 2.74 2.92 -1.02
C LEU A 82 2.13 1.53 -0.99
N TRP A 83 2.32 0.80 -2.07
CA TRP A 83 2.02 -0.63 -2.15
C TRP A 83 3.25 -1.39 -2.60
N ALA A 84 3.47 -2.54 -2.00
CA ALA A 84 4.52 -3.46 -2.38
C ALA A 84 3.89 -4.81 -2.73
N ASP A 85 3.99 -5.20 -3.98
CA ASP A 85 3.49 -6.47 -4.47
C ASP A 85 4.64 -7.46 -4.68
N PRO A 86 4.45 -8.75 -4.39
CA PRO A 86 5.47 -9.75 -4.66
C PRO A 86 5.84 -9.76 -6.15
N ASP A 87 7.15 -9.81 -6.42
CA ASP A 87 7.69 -10.08 -7.74
C ASP A 87 8.26 -11.50 -7.74
N VAL A 88 9.51 -11.70 -8.10
CA VAL A 88 10.20 -12.97 -7.84
C VAL A 88 10.60 -13.07 -6.36
N PRO A 89 10.91 -14.28 -5.83
CA PRO A 89 11.30 -14.41 -4.42
C PRO A 89 12.38 -13.41 -3.99
N GLY A 90 12.11 -12.70 -2.90
CA GLY A 90 13.01 -11.69 -2.35
C GLY A 90 12.94 -10.32 -3.01
N LYS A 91 12.02 -10.10 -3.96
CA LYS A 91 11.83 -8.82 -4.65
C LYS A 91 10.37 -8.36 -4.62
N SER A 92 10.18 -7.06 -4.70
CA SER A 92 8.86 -6.44 -4.69
C SER A 92 8.72 -5.41 -5.80
N ARG A 93 7.55 -5.39 -6.43
CA ARG A 93 7.12 -4.28 -7.27
C ARG A 93 6.50 -3.23 -6.37
N VAL A 94 7.15 -2.10 -6.26
CA VAL A 94 6.73 -1.00 -5.39
C VAL A 94 6.06 0.08 -6.21
N SER A 95 4.92 0.53 -5.74
CA SER A 95 4.19 1.68 -6.30
C SER A 95 4.02 2.72 -5.22
N ILE A 96 4.36 3.97 -5.53
CA ILE A 96 4.15 5.11 -4.64
C ILE A 96 3.35 6.15 -5.40
N GLU A 97 2.21 6.54 -4.86
CA GLU A 97 1.42 7.64 -5.40
C GLU A 97 1.36 8.80 -4.41
N ALA A 98 1.36 10.00 -4.95
CA ALA A 98 1.10 11.22 -4.21
C ALA A 98 -0.22 11.80 -4.69
N VAL A 99 -1.09 12.12 -3.75
CA VAL A 99 -2.39 12.74 -4.02
C VAL A 99 -2.55 13.97 -3.13
N TYR A 100 -3.43 14.87 -3.55
CA TYR A 100 -3.82 16.02 -2.74
C TYR A 100 -5.31 16.28 -2.89
N ARG A 101 -5.86 17.02 -1.97
CA ARG A 101 -7.26 17.42 -2.01
C ARG A 101 -7.34 18.95 -2.11
N PRO A 102 -7.84 19.48 -3.24
CA PRO A 102 -8.13 20.91 -3.35
C PRO A 102 -9.19 21.33 -2.32
N ILE A 103 -9.02 22.49 -1.71
CA ILE A 103 -9.98 23.05 -0.75
C ILE A 103 -11.02 23.86 -1.55
N GLU A 104 -11.98 23.20 -2.19
CA GLU A 104 -12.94 23.90 -3.03
C GLU A 104 -14.40 23.76 -2.58
N ASP A 105 -14.78 22.66 -1.93
CA ASP A 105 -16.17 22.44 -1.55
C ASP A 105 -16.28 21.55 -0.30
N PRO A 106 -16.65 22.10 0.86
CA PRO A 106 -16.78 21.34 2.10
C PRO A 106 -17.94 20.34 2.07
N SER A 107 -18.87 20.42 1.12
CA SER A 107 -20.01 19.52 1.00
C SER A 107 -19.69 18.20 0.30
N ARG A 108 -18.56 18.09 -0.41
CA ARG A 108 -18.14 16.86 -1.08
C ARG A 108 -17.35 15.93 -0.17
N GLN A 109 -17.53 14.63 -0.39
CA GLN A 109 -16.76 13.60 0.32
C GLN A 109 -15.26 13.77 0.00
N PRO A 110 -14.37 13.64 1.00
CA PRO A 110 -12.91 13.80 0.79
C PRO A 110 -12.32 12.95 -0.34
N ARG A 111 -12.86 11.75 -0.57
CA ARG A 111 -12.41 10.86 -1.65
C ARG A 111 -12.69 11.40 -3.05
N ASP A 112 -13.82 12.08 -3.23
CA ASP A 112 -14.25 12.58 -4.53
C ASP A 112 -13.42 13.78 -4.98
N LEU A 113 -12.64 14.37 -4.07
CA LEU A 113 -11.83 15.55 -4.31
C LEU A 113 -10.33 15.23 -4.45
N GLU A 114 -9.91 13.99 -4.23
CA GLU A 114 -8.51 13.62 -4.39
C GLU A 114 -8.07 13.67 -5.85
N ARG A 115 -6.92 14.29 -6.08
CA ARG A 115 -6.27 14.40 -7.39
C ARG A 115 -4.81 13.99 -7.27
N ALA A 116 -4.25 13.51 -8.39
CA ALA A 116 -2.82 13.27 -8.48
C ALA A 116 -2.04 14.55 -8.17
N ALA A 117 -1.00 14.43 -7.33
CA ALA A 117 -0.14 15.56 -7.04
C ALA A 117 0.62 15.98 -8.30
N GLU A 118 0.67 17.28 -8.56
CA GLU A 118 1.33 17.83 -9.73
C GLU A 118 2.85 17.64 -9.70
N PRO A 119 3.52 17.54 -10.86
CA PRO A 119 4.97 17.53 -10.94
C PRO A 119 5.56 18.76 -10.23
N GLY A 120 6.57 18.54 -9.40
CA GLY A 120 7.19 19.61 -8.60
C GLY A 120 6.45 20.01 -7.34
N SER A 121 5.26 19.46 -7.08
CA SER A 121 4.53 19.67 -5.83
C SER A 121 5.23 19.01 -4.64
N PRO A 122 4.98 19.46 -3.40
CA PRO A 122 5.55 18.80 -2.21
C PRO A 122 5.25 17.32 -2.12
N GLY A 123 4.05 16.88 -2.50
CA GLY A 123 3.67 15.47 -2.50
C GLY A 123 4.49 14.65 -3.49
N GLN A 124 4.59 15.10 -4.72
CA GLN A 124 5.34 14.38 -5.77
C GLN A 124 6.85 14.36 -5.47
N LEU A 125 7.42 15.45 -4.99
CA LEU A 125 8.81 15.49 -4.58
C LEU A 125 9.10 14.52 -3.45
N ARG A 126 8.21 14.42 -2.47
CA ARG A 126 8.38 13.52 -1.34
C ARG A 126 8.23 12.06 -1.76
N ALA A 127 7.30 11.75 -2.67
CA ALA A 127 7.17 10.41 -3.24
C ALA A 127 8.45 9.97 -3.95
N ALA A 128 9.04 10.85 -4.75
CA ALA A 128 10.30 10.58 -5.46
C ALA A 128 11.46 10.37 -4.46
N GLN A 129 11.55 11.19 -3.43
CA GLN A 129 12.57 11.05 -2.37
C GLN A 129 12.45 9.72 -1.62
N LEU A 130 11.23 9.31 -1.29
CA LEU A 130 10.98 8.02 -0.62
C LEU A 130 11.43 6.87 -1.50
N LEU A 131 11.07 6.89 -2.78
CA LEU A 131 11.45 5.82 -3.71
C LEU A 131 12.97 5.73 -3.87
N GLU A 132 13.66 6.85 -4.04
CA GLU A 132 15.12 6.87 -4.13
C GLU A 132 15.79 6.36 -2.85
N ALA A 133 15.28 6.75 -1.67
CA ALA A 133 15.79 6.26 -0.40
C ALA A 133 15.59 4.75 -0.23
N LEU A 134 14.46 4.19 -0.68
CA LEU A 134 14.23 2.74 -0.70
C LEU A 134 15.19 2.02 -1.64
N LYS A 135 15.43 2.56 -2.83
CA LYS A 135 16.40 2.02 -3.78
C LYS A 135 17.81 1.99 -3.18
N ASP A 136 18.22 3.07 -2.56
CA ASP A 136 19.55 3.20 -1.96
C ASP A 136 19.74 2.23 -0.80
N LYS A 137 18.72 2.06 0.02
CA LYS A 137 18.80 1.23 1.23
C LYS A 137 18.66 -0.27 0.95
N LEU A 138 17.77 -0.66 0.05
CA LEU A 138 17.39 -2.05 -0.19
C LEU A 138 17.90 -2.61 -1.52
N GLY A 139 18.35 -1.75 -2.42
CA GLY A 139 18.73 -2.12 -3.76
C GLY A 139 17.56 -2.15 -4.75
N VAL A 140 17.87 -1.92 -6.01
CA VAL A 140 16.92 -1.87 -7.12
C VAL A 140 17.30 -2.87 -8.18
N THR A 141 16.30 -3.51 -8.81
CA THR A 141 16.48 -4.34 -9.98
C THR A 141 16.04 -3.56 -11.21
N ILE A 142 16.94 -3.48 -12.20
CA ILE A 142 16.67 -2.91 -13.52
C ILE A 142 16.54 -4.07 -14.49
N TYR A 143 15.40 -4.17 -15.16
CA TYR A 143 15.18 -5.15 -16.23
C TYR A 143 15.52 -4.56 -17.59
#